data_0dc2576b84cd109c86e9029207ee810c
#
_entry.id   0dc2576b84cd109c86e9029207ee810c
#
_cell.length_a   1.000
_cell.length_b   1.000
_cell.length_c   1.000
_cell.angle_alpha   90.00
_cell.angle_beta   90.00
_cell.angle_gamma   90.00
#
_symmetry.space_group_name_H-M   'P 1'
#
loop_
_entity.id
_entity.type
_entity.pdbx_description
1 polymer ?
#
loop_
_entity_poly.entity_id
_entity_poly.type
_entity_poly.pdbx_seq_one_letter_code
_entity_poly.pdbx_strand_id
1 'polypeptide(L)'
;INDTIDTNKLRENIMENKLQNLFSRCVEELKSIGIDINNNKLIGEINISLAKRNAKRYGCCRHEDPDEKYKVITKKGYKRYITYERFNKNYIEISKWVMELNDDIIKNTIMHEIIHCFPYCNNHGKEFKKYAGYINTHLGYNVSRLGNKEEDYKKSNLEYDIPQTTPNYKYKIECQKCGKYFFRQRYNKNLTRHYRCGFCGGKLKIEN
;
A
#
# COMPACT_ATOMS: atom_id res chain seq x y z
N ILE A 1 35.55 8.36 28.50
CA ILE A 1 34.11 8.42 28.19
C ILE A 1 33.97 7.75 26.81
N ASN A 2 33.55 6.45 26.81
CA ASN A 2 33.37 5.71 25.58
C ASN A 2 32.01 6.09 25.01
N ASP A 3 31.97 6.90 23.97
CA ASP A 3 30.82 7.09 23.12
C ASP A 3 30.56 5.78 22.35
N THR A 4 29.81 4.88 22.92
CA THR A 4 29.24 3.74 22.21
C THR A 4 28.27 4.30 21.18
N ILE A 5 28.71 4.41 19.92
CA ILE A 5 27.85 4.77 18.81
C ILE A 5 26.68 3.79 18.83
N ASP A 6 25.46 4.30 19.03
CA ASP A 6 24.27 3.50 18.94
C ASP A 6 24.11 3.01 17.51
N THR A 7 24.56 1.77 17.28
CA THR A 7 24.55 1.12 15.95
C THR A 7 23.14 1.08 15.33
N ASN A 8 22.09 1.02 16.17
CA ASN A 8 20.70 1.05 15.69
C ASN A 8 20.34 2.42 15.13
N LYS A 9 20.76 3.49 15.82
CA LYS A 9 20.54 4.87 15.37
C LYS A 9 21.30 5.17 14.08
N LEU A 10 22.54 4.67 13.97
CA LEU A 10 23.32 4.81 12.74
C LEU A 10 22.65 4.09 11.56
N ARG A 11 22.20 2.86 11.76
CA ARG A 11 21.47 2.08 10.72
C ARG A 11 20.19 2.80 10.30
N GLU A 12 19.44 3.34 11.25
CA GLU A 12 18.20 4.09 10.95
C GLU A 12 18.48 5.35 10.13
N ASN A 13 19.54 6.10 10.47
CA ASN A 13 19.96 7.28 9.70
C ASN A 13 20.38 6.92 8.26
N ILE A 14 21.09 5.81 8.07
CA ILE A 14 21.47 5.33 6.72
C ILE A 14 20.23 4.99 5.91
N MET A 15 19.25 4.29 6.49
CA MET A 15 18.00 3.95 5.82
C MET A 15 17.19 5.21 5.47
N GLU A 16 17.12 6.18 6.38
CA GLU A 16 16.40 7.44 6.13
C GLU A 16 17.05 8.23 4.98
N ASN A 17 18.38 8.36 4.96
CA ASN A 17 19.09 9.01 3.87
C ASN A 17 18.88 8.29 2.53
N LYS A 18 18.91 6.95 2.53
CA LYS A 18 18.60 6.15 1.34
C LYS A 18 17.16 6.43 0.85
N LEU A 19 16.20 6.47 1.78
CA LEU A 19 14.80 6.74 1.45
C LEU A 19 14.64 8.12 0.80
N GLN A 20 15.22 9.17 1.38
CA GLN A 20 15.16 10.53 0.85
C GLN A 20 15.78 10.62 -0.55
N ASN A 21 16.93 9.98 -0.77
CA ASN A 21 17.58 9.94 -2.07
C ASN A 21 16.70 9.24 -3.14
N LEU A 22 16.13 8.09 -2.81
CA LEU A 22 15.25 7.36 -3.72
C LEU A 22 13.95 8.12 -3.99
N PHE A 23 13.38 8.78 -2.99
CA PHE A 23 12.22 9.64 -3.15
C PHE A 23 12.51 10.80 -4.11
N SER A 24 13.63 11.52 -3.92
CA SER A 24 14.04 12.61 -4.81
C SER A 24 14.19 12.13 -6.26
N ARG A 25 14.78 10.96 -6.48
CA ARG A 25 14.87 10.35 -7.82
C ARG A 25 13.49 10.03 -8.40
N CYS A 26 12.57 9.48 -7.62
CA CYS A 26 11.20 9.24 -8.05
C CYS A 26 10.48 10.53 -8.46
N VAL A 27 10.71 11.63 -7.73
CA VAL A 27 10.15 12.96 -8.05
C VAL A 27 10.70 13.48 -9.40
N GLU A 28 12.01 13.36 -9.62
CA GLU A 28 12.64 13.77 -10.88
C GLU A 28 12.15 12.93 -12.06
N GLU A 29 12.04 11.61 -11.89
CA GLU A 29 11.51 10.70 -12.91
C GLU A 29 10.04 11.03 -13.24
N LEU A 30 9.19 11.33 -12.27
CA LEU A 30 7.82 11.78 -12.50
C LEU A 30 7.79 13.10 -13.29
N LYS A 31 8.66 14.03 -12.94
CA LYS A 31 8.77 15.31 -13.65
C LYS A 31 9.18 15.11 -15.11
N SER A 32 10.05 14.15 -15.41
CA SER A 32 10.50 13.86 -16.79
C SER A 32 9.36 13.39 -17.70
N ILE A 33 8.30 12.81 -17.15
CA ILE A 33 7.09 12.38 -17.87
C ILE A 33 5.91 13.36 -17.75
N GLY A 34 6.17 14.59 -17.28
CA GLY A 34 5.18 15.66 -17.19
C GLY A 34 4.34 15.65 -15.90
N ILE A 35 4.70 14.86 -14.91
CA ILE A 35 4.04 14.84 -13.58
C ILE A 35 4.91 15.59 -12.58
N ASP A 36 4.75 16.92 -12.50
CA ASP A 36 5.47 17.75 -11.53
C ASP A 36 4.70 17.82 -10.21
N ILE A 37 5.05 16.94 -9.26
CA ILE A 37 4.38 16.87 -7.96
C ILE A 37 4.71 18.07 -7.06
N ASN A 38 5.86 18.71 -7.21
CA ASN A 38 6.28 19.84 -6.39
C ASN A 38 5.50 21.12 -6.72
N ASN A 39 5.10 21.28 -7.99
CA ASN A 39 4.31 22.42 -8.46
C ASN A 39 2.82 22.09 -8.63
N ASN A 40 2.39 20.87 -8.24
CA ASN A 40 1.00 20.47 -8.39
C ASN A 40 0.15 20.97 -7.22
N LYS A 41 -0.65 22.00 -7.49
CA LYS A 41 -1.55 22.61 -6.49
C LYS A 41 -2.58 21.65 -5.89
N LEU A 42 -2.81 20.48 -6.48
CA LEU A 42 -3.78 19.50 -6.02
C LEU A 42 -3.21 18.50 -5.03
N ILE A 43 -1.89 18.31 -4.99
CA ILE A 43 -1.24 17.29 -4.16
C ILE A 43 -0.85 17.86 -2.80
N GLY A 44 -0.42 19.15 -2.74
CA GLY A 44 0.12 19.72 -1.52
C GLY A 44 1.51 19.20 -1.18
N GLU A 45 1.95 19.45 0.06
CA GLU A 45 3.27 19.04 0.56
C GLU A 45 3.32 17.51 0.78
N ILE A 46 4.43 16.88 0.39
CA ILE A 46 4.67 15.45 0.65
C ILE A 46 5.82 15.32 1.63
N ASN A 47 5.56 14.66 2.75
CA ASN A 47 6.54 14.29 3.76
C ASN A 47 6.71 12.78 3.72
N ILE A 48 7.94 12.30 3.48
CA ILE A 48 8.25 10.87 3.48
C ILE A 48 9.18 10.52 4.64
N SER A 49 8.93 9.39 5.29
CA SER A 49 9.71 8.90 6.43
C SER A 49 9.65 7.38 6.55
N LEU A 50 10.54 6.82 7.36
CA LEU A 50 10.43 5.42 7.76
C LEU A 50 9.27 5.21 8.72
N ALA A 51 8.58 4.07 8.60
CA ALA A 51 7.52 3.70 9.53
C ALA A 51 8.08 3.50 10.95
N LYS A 52 7.48 4.16 11.94
CA LYS A 52 7.89 4.06 13.35
C LYS A 52 7.73 2.64 13.93
N ARG A 53 6.80 1.86 13.41
CA ARG A 53 6.55 0.47 13.84
C ARG A 53 6.77 -0.46 12.66
N ASN A 54 7.26 -1.67 12.96
CA ASN A 54 7.43 -2.72 11.95
C ASN A 54 6.05 -3.10 11.40
N ALA A 55 5.70 -2.56 10.23
CA ALA A 55 4.40 -2.74 9.60
C ALA A 55 4.43 -3.95 8.66
N LYS A 56 3.32 -4.70 8.60
CA LYS A 56 3.16 -5.82 7.65
C LYS A 56 3.00 -5.34 6.20
N ARG A 57 2.68 -4.08 5.99
CA ARG A 57 2.53 -3.43 4.67
C ARG A 57 3.85 -2.90 4.15
N TYR A 58 3.96 -2.65 2.86
CA TYR A 58 5.14 -2.02 2.25
C TYR A 58 5.26 -0.55 2.65
N GLY A 59 4.20 0.19 2.47
CA GLY A 59 4.09 1.59 2.82
C GLY A 59 2.66 2.00 3.17
N CYS A 60 2.47 3.27 3.42
CA CYS A 60 1.16 3.91 3.47
C CYS A 60 1.26 5.41 3.23
N CYS A 61 0.24 5.96 2.61
CA CYS A 61 0.00 7.38 2.53
C CYS A 61 -1.15 7.78 3.46
N ARG A 62 -0.94 8.82 4.25
CA ARG A 62 -1.96 9.48 5.07
C ARG A 62 -2.07 10.93 4.64
N HIS A 63 -3.27 11.46 4.66
CA HIS A 63 -3.54 12.84 4.31
C HIS A 63 -3.91 13.62 5.56
N GLU A 64 -3.49 14.88 5.62
CA GLU A 64 -4.10 15.85 6.51
C GLU A 64 -5.46 16.26 5.90
N ASP A 65 -6.50 16.34 6.74
CA ASP A 65 -7.82 16.76 6.28
C ASP A 65 -7.73 18.16 5.68
N PRO A 66 -8.06 18.33 4.39
CA PRO A 66 -8.05 19.63 3.75
C PRO A 66 -9.23 20.48 4.20
N ASP A 67 -9.20 21.77 3.85
CA ASP A 67 -10.31 22.69 4.10
C ASP A 67 -11.64 22.13 3.56
N GLU A 68 -12.72 22.34 4.27
CA GLU A 68 -14.08 21.92 3.90
C GLU A 68 -14.49 22.38 2.48
N LYS A 69 -13.92 23.50 1.98
CA LYS A 69 -14.18 23.99 0.62
C LYS A 69 -13.74 23.05 -0.50
N TYR A 70 -12.79 22.12 -0.22
CA TYR A 70 -12.32 21.11 -1.17
C TYR A 70 -13.03 19.76 -1.03
N LYS A 71 -13.99 19.68 -0.11
CA LYS A 71 -14.74 18.46 0.16
C LYS A 71 -15.81 18.24 -0.89
N VAL A 72 -15.76 17.08 -1.52
CA VAL A 72 -16.76 16.63 -2.48
C VAL A 72 -17.58 15.52 -1.86
N ILE A 73 -18.89 15.73 -1.82
CA ILE A 73 -19.84 14.75 -1.30
C ILE A 73 -20.62 14.18 -2.45
N THR A 74 -20.44 12.88 -2.69
CA THR A 74 -21.23 12.14 -3.68
C THR A 74 -22.17 11.17 -2.98
N LYS A 75 -23.41 11.04 -3.51
CA LYS A 75 -24.40 10.10 -3.02
C LYS A 75 -24.62 9.02 -4.08
N LYS A 76 -24.61 7.76 -3.67
CA LYS A 76 -24.98 6.62 -4.52
C LYS A 76 -26.00 5.76 -3.76
N GLY A 77 -27.27 5.94 -4.08
CA GLY A 77 -28.38 5.43 -3.27
C GLY A 77 -28.33 6.02 -1.86
N TYR A 78 -28.41 5.17 -0.85
CA TYR A 78 -28.32 5.60 0.57
C TYR A 78 -26.90 5.81 1.09
N LYS A 79 -25.87 5.53 0.28
CA LYS A 79 -24.47 5.67 0.68
C LYS A 79 -23.94 7.06 0.34
N ARG A 80 -23.29 7.67 1.32
CA ARG A 80 -22.57 8.94 1.18
C ARG A 80 -21.08 8.65 1.07
N TYR A 81 -20.44 9.18 0.04
CA TYR A 81 -19.00 9.12 -0.17
C TYR A 81 -18.43 10.51 -0.02
N ILE A 82 -17.37 10.65 0.75
CA ILE A 82 -16.64 11.89 0.93
C ILE A 82 -15.29 11.70 0.25
N THR A 83 -14.93 12.64 -0.59
CA THR A 83 -13.60 12.75 -1.19
C THR A 83 -13.19 14.21 -1.19
N TYR A 84 -11.95 14.48 -1.57
CA TYR A 84 -11.41 15.82 -1.61
C TYR A 84 -10.73 16.07 -2.96
N GLU A 85 -10.87 17.27 -3.50
CA GLU A 85 -10.23 17.70 -4.75
C GLU A 85 -8.76 18.09 -4.55
N ARG A 86 -8.36 18.28 -3.30
CA ARG A 86 -7.01 18.68 -2.92
C ARG A 86 -6.67 18.16 -1.53
N PHE A 87 -5.39 17.83 -1.31
CA PHE A 87 -4.83 17.62 0.01
C PHE A 87 -3.82 18.73 0.33
N ASN A 88 -3.73 19.16 1.59
CA ASN A 88 -2.77 20.18 2.02
C ASN A 88 -1.40 19.52 2.32
N LYS A 89 -1.42 18.40 3.02
CA LYS A 89 -0.22 17.63 3.35
C LYS A 89 -0.47 16.14 3.22
N ASN A 90 0.57 15.44 2.80
CA ASN A 90 0.59 14.01 2.67
C ASN A 90 1.79 13.45 3.45
N TYR A 91 1.58 12.38 4.18
CA TYR A 91 2.58 11.70 4.97
C TYR A 91 2.74 10.28 4.43
N ILE A 92 3.85 10.04 3.75
CA ILE A 92 4.23 8.73 3.25
C ILE A 92 5.13 8.06 4.29
N GLU A 93 4.78 6.86 4.69
CA GLU A 93 5.63 6.01 5.53
C GLU A 93 6.01 4.74 4.78
N ILE A 94 7.31 4.44 4.70
CA ILE A 94 7.84 3.19 4.13
C ILE A 94 8.29 2.29 5.27
N SER A 95 7.91 1.01 5.23
CA SER A 95 8.30 0.05 6.27
C SER A 95 9.80 -0.23 6.23
N LYS A 96 10.45 -0.31 7.42
CA LYS A 96 11.90 -0.50 7.51
C LYS A 96 12.39 -1.75 6.78
N TRP A 97 11.62 -2.85 6.80
CA TRP A 97 11.98 -4.06 6.07
C TRP A 97 12.02 -3.88 4.54
N VAL A 98 11.23 -2.96 3.99
CA VAL A 98 11.26 -2.63 2.55
C VAL A 98 12.59 -2.01 2.17
N MET A 99 13.23 -1.25 3.07
CA MET A 99 14.54 -0.62 2.83
C MET A 99 15.69 -1.63 2.70
N GLU A 100 15.47 -2.89 3.07
CA GLU A 100 16.42 -4.00 2.91
C GLU A 100 16.33 -4.63 1.51
N LEU A 101 15.25 -4.37 0.79
CA LEU A 101 15.04 -4.88 -0.57
C LEU A 101 15.85 -4.06 -1.59
N ASN A 102 15.88 -4.54 -2.84
CA ASN A 102 16.55 -3.80 -3.91
C ASN A 102 15.85 -2.46 -4.20
N ASP A 103 16.58 -1.54 -4.82
CA ASP A 103 16.11 -0.17 -5.04
C ASP A 103 14.89 -0.09 -5.95
N ASP A 104 14.73 -1.02 -6.89
CA ASP A 104 13.57 -1.03 -7.80
C ASP A 104 12.27 -1.31 -7.04
N ILE A 105 12.31 -2.23 -6.07
CA ILE A 105 11.15 -2.55 -5.23
C ILE A 105 10.83 -1.38 -4.29
N ILE A 106 11.87 -0.75 -3.71
CA ILE A 106 11.70 0.43 -2.87
C ILE A 106 11.07 1.57 -3.69
N LYS A 107 11.59 1.84 -4.90
CA LYS A 107 11.07 2.86 -5.81
C LYS A 107 9.64 2.56 -6.25
N ASN A 108 9.31 1.30 -6.59
CA ASN A 108 7.93 0.89 -6.89
C ASN A 108 6.98 1.19 -5.72
N THR A 109 7.43 0.94 -4.47
CA THR A 109 6.66 1.24 -3.27
C THR A 109 6.48 2.76 -3.09
N ILE A 110 7.54 3.55 -3.26
CA ILE A 110 7.50 5.01 -3.19
C ILE A 110 6.52 5.56 -4.24
N MET A 111 6.61 5.10 -5.49
CA MET A 111 5.69 5.52 -6.56
C MET A 111 4.23 5.17 -6.25
N HIS A 112 3.98 3.98 -5.68
CA HIS A 112 2.66 3.57 -5.22
C HIS A 112 2.07 4.56 -4.20
N GLU A 113 2.87 4.93 -3.19
CA GLU A 113 2.41 5.85 -2.16
C GLU A 113 2.30 7.30 -2.67
N ILE A 114 3.14 7.73 -3.61
CA ILE A 114 2.99 9.02 -4.29
C ILE A 114 1.67 9.09 -5.06
N ILE A 115 1.27 8.02 -5.73
CA ILE A 115 -0.03 8.01 -6.44
C ILE A 115 -1.18 8.23 -5.46
N HIS A 116 -1.10 7.72 -4.23
CA HIS A 116 -2.11 7.97 -3.22
C HIS A 116 -2.21 9.45 -2.80
N CYS A 117 -1.19 10.27 -3.04
CA CYS A 117 -1.25 11.71 -2.80
C CYS A 117 -2.14 12.46 -3.81
N PHE A 118 -2.47 11.86 -4.97
CA PHE A 118 -3.34 12.50 -5.95
C PHE A 118 -4.82 12.43 -5.52
N PRO A 119 -5.62 13.47 -5.86
CA PRO A 119 -7.06 13.43 -5.65
C PRO A 119 -7.68 12.17 -6.26
N TYR A 120 -8.69 11.62 -5.59
CA TYR A 120 -9.42 10.41 -6.00
C TYR A 120 -8.59 9.11 -6.07
N CYS A 121 -7.32 9.15 -5.61
CA CYS A 121 -6.42 7.99 -5.56
C CYS A 121 -6.27 7.39 -4.14
N ASN A 122 -7.12 7.74 -3.18
CA ASN A 122 -7.14 7.18 -1.82
C ASN A 122 -7.46 5.67 -1.75
N ASN A 123 -7.82 5.08 -2.88
CA ASN A 123 -7.99 3.64 -3.06
C ASN A 123 -7.43 3.22 -4.42
N HIS A 124 -7.28 1.91 -4.65
CA HIS A 124 -6.75 1.37 -5.91
C HIS A 124 -7.82 1.28 -7.01
N GLY A 125 -8.66 2.32 -7.13
CA GLY A 125 -9.73 2.45 -8.11
C GLY A 125 -9.25 2.81 -9.52
N LYS A 126 -10.16 3.39 -10.32
CA LYS A 126 -9.90 3.73 -11.72
C LYS A 126 -8.76 4.76 -11.87
N GLU A 127 -8.79 5.83 -11.06
CA GLU A 127 -7.79 6.90 -11.13
C GLU A 127 -6.41 6.40 -10.70
N PHE A 128 -6.30 5.66 -9.59
CA PHE A 128 -5.04 5.03 -9.20
C PHE A 128 -4.46 4.17 -10.33
N LYS A 129 -5.27 3.29 -10.94
CA LYS A 129 -4.83 2.41 -12.03
C LYS A 129 -4.37 3.20 -13.27
N LYS A 130 -4.99 4.34 -13.55
CA LYS A 130 -4.59 5.23 -14.65
C LYS A 130 -3.19 5.79 -14.42
N TYR A 131 -2.90 6.34 -13.22
CA TYR A 131 -1.58 6.84 -12.88
C TYR A 131 -0.53 5.72 -12.84
N ALA A 132 -0.83 4.58 -12.21
CA ALA A 132 0.06 3.44 -12.16
C ALA A 132 0.39 2.92 -13.57
N GLY A 133 -0.61 2.76 -14.43
CA GLY A 133 -0.41 2.36 -15.83
C GLY A 133 0.46 3.36 -16.61
N TYR A 134 0.23 4.65 -16.43
CA TYR A 134 1.02 5.69 -17.07
C TYR A 134 2.49 5.64 -16.64
N ILE A 135 2.75 5.57 -15.32
CA ILE A 135 4.10 5.48 -14.74
C ILE A 135 4.80 4.20 -15.21
N ASN A 136 4.11 3.06 -15.17
CA ASN A 136 4.66 1.78 -15.61
C ASN A 136 5.08 1.81 -17.08
N THR A 137 4.25 2.41 -17.95
CA THR A 137 4.52 2.48 -19.39
C THR A 137 5.69 3.40 -19.72
N HIS A 138 5.80 4.55 -19.05
CA HIS A 138 6.78 5.57 -19.44
C HIS A 138 8.12 5.46 -18.71
N LEU A 139 8.11 4.88 -17.49
CA LEU A 139 9.30 4.77 -16.64
C LEU A 139 9.75 3.33 -16.36
N GLY A 140 9.03 2.33 -16.90
CA GLY A 140 9.40 0.91 -16.70
C GLY A 140 9.16 0.38 -15.28
N TYR A 141 8.36 1.06 -14.47
CA TYR A 141 7.96 0.60 -13.14
C TYR A 141 6.98 -0.58 -13.21
N ASN A 142 6.78 -1.22 -12.07
CA ASN A 142 5.76 -2.26 -11.90
C ASN A 142 4.87 -1.92 -10.69
N VAL A 143 4.33 -0.70 -10.70
CA VAL A 143 3.41 -0.26 -9.65
C VAL A 143 2.10 -1.03 -9.77
N SER A 144 1.74 -1.77 -8.73
CA SER A 144 0.53 -2.58 -8.67
C SER A 144 -0.20 -2.41 -7.34
N ARG A 145 -1.43 -2.90 -7.28
CA ARG A 145 -2.24 -2.87 -6.05
C ARG A 145 -1.64 -3.70 -4.91
N LEU A 146 -1.04 -4.83 -5.22
CA LEU A 146 -0.53 -5.80 -4.26
C LEU A 146 0.93 -6.13 -4.57
N GLY A 147 1.78 -6.08 -3.56
CA GLY A 147 3.11 -6.65 -3.62
C GLY A 147 3.10 -8.16 -3.34
N ASN A 148 4.13 -8.84 -3.79
CA ASN A 148 4.39 -10.24 -3.47
C ASN A 148 5.71 -10.32 -2.69
N LYS A 149 5.63 -10.42 -1.36
CA LYS A 149 6.80 -10.41 -0.49
C LYS A 149 7.82 -11.49 -0.84
N GLU A 150 7.38 -12.71 -1.07
CA GLU A 150 8.27 -13.84 -1.39
C GLU A 150 9.05 -13.56 -2.69
N GLU A 151 8.37 -13.06 -3.71
CA GLU A 151 9.01 -12.70 -4.99
C GLU A 151 9.96 -11.51 -4.83
N ASP A 152 9.59 -10.50 -4.02
CA ASP A 152 10.39 -9.31 -3.79
C ASP A 152 11.66 -9.61 -2.99
N TYR A 153 11.60 -10.48 -1.99
CA TYR A 153 12.77 -10.97 -1.27
C TYR A 153 13.69 -11.77 -2.21
N LYS A 154 13.11 -12.65 -3.02
CA LYS A 154 13.86 -13.43 -4.02
C LYS A 154 14.57 -12.51 -5.03
N LYS A 155 13.90 -11.49 -5.56
CA LYS A 155 14.49 -10.49 -6.46
C LYS A 155 15.60 -9.67 -5.80
N SER A 156 15.58 -9.56 -4.48
CA SER A 156 16.59 -8.86 -3.69
C SER A 156 17.72 -9.78 -3.22
N ASN A 157 17.74 -11.07 -3.62
CA ASN A 157 18.66 -12.11 -3.16
C ASN A 157 18.66 -12.25 -1.62
N LEU A 158 17.51 -12.09 -1.00
CA LEU A 158 17.30 -12.24 0.43
C LEU A 158 16.44 -13.47 0.71
N GLU A 159 16.72 -14.13 1.82
CA GLU A 159 15.86 -15.19 2.33
C GLU A 159 14.56 -14.60 2.89
N TYR A 160 13.44 -15.17 2.49
CA TYR A 160 12.14 -14.84 3.03
C TYR A 160 11.70 -15.91 4.02
N ASP A 161 11.84 -15.61 5.31
CA ASP A 161 11.22 -16.41 6.35
C ASP A 161 9.70 -16.28 6.24
N ILE A 162 9.07 -17.27 5.62
CA ILE A 162 7.60 -17.37 5.65
C ILE A 162 7.22 -17.50 7.12
N PRO A 163 6.52 -16.51 7.69
CA PRO A 163 6.10 -16.64 9.08
C PRO A 163 5.27 -17.91 9.22
N GLN A 164 5.80 -18.91 9.88
CA GLN A 164 5.11 -20.18 10.16
C GLN A 164 3.97 -20.02 11.17
N THR A 165 3.54 -18.81 11.42
CA THR A 165 2.29 -18.57 12.12
C THR A 165 1.17 -19.01 11.17
N THR A 166 0.81 -20.31 11.24
CA THR A 166 -0.54 -20.71 10.87
C THR A 166 -1.46 -19.77 11.64
N PRO A 167 -2.14 -18.81 10.99
CA PRO A 167 -3.07 -17.96 11.70
C PRO A 167 -4.05 -18.93 12.36
N ASN A 168 -4.22 -18.83 13.67
CA ASN A 168 -5.22 -19.62 14.39
C ASN A 168 -6.61 -19.14 13.92
N TYR A 169 -7.01 -19.59 12.75
CA TYR A 169 -8.28 -19.24 12.16
C TYR A 169 -9.40 -19.90 12.96
N LYS A 170 -10.32 -19.11 13.48
CA LYS A 170 -11.46 -19.61 14.26
C LYS A 170 -12.48 -20.38 13.43
N TYR A 171 -12.55 -20.09 12.14
CA TYR A 171 -13.63 -20.62 11.28
C TYR A 171 -13.04 -21.19 9.99
N LYS A 172 -13.37 -22.45 9.70
CA LYS A 172 -13.20 -23.08 8.40
C LYS A 172 -14.53 -23.01 7.65
N ILE A 173 -14.47 -22.52 6.44
CA ILE A 173 -15.64 -22.35 5.59
C ILE A 173 -15.46 -23.24 4.37
N GLU A 174 -16.37 -24.17 4.15
CA GLU A 174 -16.30 -25.16 3.09
C GLU A 174 -17.44 -24.99 2.09
N CYS A 175 -17.15 -25.26 0.82
CA CYS A 175 -18.13 -25.32 -0.22
C CYS A 175 -18.83 -26.68 -0.25
N GLN A 176 -20.14 -26.71 -0.05
CA GLN A 176 -20.95 -27.94 -0.08
C GLN A 176 -20.96 -28.66 -1.43
N LYS A 177 -20.59 -27.97 -2.54
CA LYS A 177 -20.62 -28.53 -3.89
C LYS A 177 -19.26 -29.08 -4.33
N CYS A 178 -18.15 -28.37 -4.09
CA CYS A 178 -16.83 -28.75 -4.60
C CYS A 178 -15.79 -29.07 -3.51
N GLY A 179 -16.17 -29.04 -2.22
CA GLY A 179 -15.29 -29.35 -1.09
C GLY A 179 -14.15 -28.35 -0.84
N LYS A 180 -13.97 -27.34 -1.70
CA LYS A 180 -12.95 -26.31 -1.46
C LYS A 180 -13.30 -25.53 -0.21
N TYR A 181 -12.27 -25.25 0.59
CA TYR A 181 -12.40 -24.54 1.86
C TYR A 181 -11.46 -23.34 1.94
N PHE A 182 -11.77 -22.43 2.85
CA PHE A 182 -10.93 -21.30 3.23
C PHE A 182 -11.16 -20.93 4.69
N PHE A 183 -10.19 -20.25 5.29
CA PHE A 183 -10.21 -19.91 6.70
C PHE A 183 -10.53 -18.42 6.94
N ARG A 184 -11.17 -18.13 8.08
CA ARG A 184 -11.50 -16.77 8.52
C ARG A 184 -11.30 -16.57 10.01
N GLN A 185 -10.82 -15.37 10.39
CA GLN A 185 -10.72 -14.94 11.79
C GLN A 185 -12.06 -14.49 12.36
N ARG A 186 -12.88 -13.90 11.49
CA ARG A 186 -14.20 -13.37 11.86
C ARG A 186 -15.25 -14.01 10.97
N TYR A 187 -16.36 -14.37 11.62
CA TYR A 187 -17.53 -14.88 10.92
C TYR A 187 -18.66 -13.88 11.00
N ASN A 188 -19.33 -13.70 9.87
CA ASN A 188 -20.59 -12.98 9.78
C ASN A 188 -21.63 -13.96 9.20
N LYS A 189 -22.81 -14.07 9.83
CA LYS A 189 -23.94 -14.93 9.38
C LYS A 189 -24.32 -14.71 7.90
N ASN A 190 -24.08 -13.51 7.38
CA ASN A 190 -24.31 -13.18 5.99
C ASN A 190 -23.36 -13.91 5.03
N LEU A 191 -22.19 -14.38 5.50
CA LEU A 191 -21.18 -15.02 4.65
C LEU A 191 -21.72 -16.30 4.02
N THR A 192 -22.33 -17.18 4.80
CA THR A 192 -22.93 -18.43 4.27
C THR A 192 -24.31 -18.22 3.66
N ARG A 193 -25.00 -17.14 4.05
CA ARG A 193 -26.36 -16.83 3.58
C ARG A 193 -26.37 -16.19 2.19
N HIS A 194 -25.50 -15.20 1.95
CA HIS A 194 -25.54 -14.36 0.75
C HIS A 194 -24.39 -14.63 -0.22
N TYR A 195 -23.28 -15.21 0.24
CA TYR A 195 -22.13 -15.48 -0.62
C TYR A 195 -22.15 -16.93 -1.11
N ARG A 196 -21.47 -17.14 -2.22
CA ARG A 196 -21.30 -18.44 -2.85
C ARG A 196 -19.84 -18.73 -3.08
N CYS A 197 -19.49 -19.98 -3.29
CA CYS A 197 -18.13 -20.38 -3.64
C CYS A 197 -17.69 -19.66 -4.92
N GLY A 198 -16.60 -18.91 -4.85
CA GLY A 198 -16.06 -18.18 -6.00
C GLY A 198 -15.55 -19.08 -7.13
N PHE A 199 -15.37 -20.38 -6.85
CA PHE A 199 -14.92 -21.36 -7.83
C PHE A 199 -16.07 -22.03 -8.58
N CYS A 200 -17.14 -22.46 -7.88
CA CYS A 200 -18.20 -23.27 -8.47
C CYS A 200 -19.63 -22.77 -8.21
N GLY A 201 -19.79 -21.62 -7.55
CA GLY A 201 -21.07 -21.04 -7.19
C GLY A 201 -21.87 -21.80 -6.11
N GLY A 202 -21.30 -22.87 -5.51
CA GLY A 202 -21.96 -23.68 -4.50
C GLY A 202 -22.19 -22.95 -3.18
N LYS A 203 -23.15 -23.45 -2.38
CA LYS A 203 -23.42 -22.93 -1.02
C LYS A 203 -22.21 -23.16 -0.10
N LEU A 204 -22.00 -22.24 0.82
CA LEU A 204 -20.95 -22.32 1.82
C LEU A 204 -21.51 -22.77 3.16
N LYS A 205 -20.76 -23.62 3.88
CA LYS A 205 -21.04 -24.00 5.28
C LYS A 205 -19.83 -23.70 6.15
N ILE A 206 -20.07 -23.51 7.45
CA ILE A 206 -19.02 -23.45 8.46
C ILE A 206 -18.80 -24.85 8.99
N GLU A 207 -17.53 -25.21 9.13
CA GLU A 207 -17.09 -26.27 10.01
C GLU A 207 -16.56 -25.63 11.30
N ASN A 208 -17.15 -26.00 12.41
CA ASN A 208 -16.66 -25.63 13.75
C ASN A 208 -15.55 -26.57 14.17
#